data_cdb52a49570773ed386e4556e4eeb475
#
_entry.id   cdb52a49570773ed386e4556e4eeb475
#
_cell.length_a   1.000
_cell.length_b   1.000
_cell.length_c   1.000
_cell.angle_alpha   90.00
_cell.angle_beta   90.00
_cell.angle_gamma   90.00
#
_symmetry.space_group_name_H-M   'P 1'
#
loop_
_entity.id
_entity.type
_entity.pdbx_description
1 polymer ?
#
loop_
_entity_poly.entity_id
_entity_poly.type
_entity_poly.pdbx_seq_one_letter_code
_entity_poly.pdbx_strand_id
1 'polypeptide(L)'
;MSKKKARWRKLDNAAKLYSAASNKKDTRVFRFYCELKEEVNPDVLQEALNQTIETFPTFLMVLRKGFFWHYLEPCNLRPIVKEEYKEPCSRLYIRDKKTLLFEVTYYKKRINFEVFHVLTDGTGATEFLKELVKNYLYLSLIHI
;
A
#
# COMPACT_ATOMS: atom_id res chain seq x y z
N MET A 1 24.57 0.30 14.80
CA MET A 1 23.56 -0.52 14.13
C MET A 1 22.74 0.33 13.18
N SER A 2 22.58 -0.12 12.02
CA SER A 2 21.89 0.67 11.03
C SER A 2 20.39 0.59 11.18
N LYS A 3 19.71 1.70 10.90
CA LYS A 3 18.25 1.76 10.89
C LYS A 3 17.65 0.77 9.88
N LYS A 4 18.39 0.43 8.83
CA LYS A 4 17.95 -0.57 7.86
C LYS A 4 17.74 -1.92 8.51
N LYS A 5 18.64 -2.33 9.39
CA LYS A 5 18.55 -3.61 10.08
C LYS A 5 17.31 -3.70 10.95
N ALA A 6 16.92 -2.60 11.60
CA ALA A 6 15.71 -2.54 12.43
C ALA A 6 14.43 -2.63 11.62
N ARG A 7 14.47 -2.33 10.34
CA ARG A 7 13.30 -2.40 9.47
C ARG A 7 13.07 -3.79 8.87
N TRP A 8 14.07 -4.65 8.92
CA TRP A 8 13.93 -6.00 8.42
C TRP A 8 13.10 -6.80 9.40
N ARG A 9 12.12 -7.51 8.89
CA ARG A 9 11.27 -8.36 9.71
C ARG A 9 11.16 -9.73 9.07
N LYS A 10 11.53 -10.73 9.85
CA LYS A 10 11.29 -12.11 9.48
C LYS A 10 9.80 -12.39 9.65
N LEU A 11 9.17 -12.91 8.63
CA LEU A 11 7.76 -13.26 8.70
C LEU A 11 7.58 -14.48 9.59
N ASP A 12 6.54 -14.45 10.43
CA ASP A 12 6.17 -15.61 11.24
C ASP A 12 5.52 -16.69 10.37
N ASN A 13 5.16 -17.81 10.98
CA ASN A 13 4.57 -18.92 10.26
C ASN A 13 3.24 -18.57 9.58
N ALA A 14 2.45 -17.72 10.21
CA ALA A 14 1.18 -17.29 9.63
C ALA A 14 1.41 -16.41 8.40
N ALA A 15 2.36 -15.48 8.48
CA ALA A 15 2.70 -14.62 7.35
C ALA A 15 3.29 -15.41 6.19
N LYS A 16 4.12 -16.42 6.49
CA LYS A 16 4.62 -17.34 5.45
C LYS A 16 3.47 -18.05 4.76
N LEU A 17 2.48 -18.49 5.50
CA LEU A 17 1.32 -19.16 4.95
C LEU A 17 0.52 -18.24 4.03
N TYR A 18 0.32 -16.98 4.43
CA TYR A 18 -0.31 -16.00 3.56
C TYR A 18 0.43 -15.86 2.24
N SER A 19 1.74 -15.69 2.33
CA SER A 19 2.58 -15.53 1.15
C SER A 19 2.51 -16.75 0.23
N ALA A 20 2.55 -17.94 0.79
CA ALA A 20 2.48 -19.20 0.02
C ALA A 20 1.10 -19.42 -0.58
N ALA A 21 0.04 -19.01 0.13
CA ALA A 21 -1.33 -19.22 -0.31
C ALA A 21 -1.82 -18.16 -1.32
N SER A 22 -1.06 -17.09 -1.52
CA SER A 22 -1.44 -16.06 -2.47
C SER A 22 -1.47 -16.60 -3.90
N ASN A 23 -2.63 -16.63 -4.51
CA ASN A 23 -2.83 -17.17 -5.85
C ASN A 23 -4.00 -16.44 -6.52
N LYS A 24 -4.44 -16.94 -7.69
CA LYS A 24 -5.51 -16.29 -8.46
C LYS A 24 -6.84 -16.15 -7.71
N LYS A 25 -7.15 -17.08 -6.80
CA LYS A 25 -8.41 -17.07 -6.06
C LYS A 25 -8.32 -16.29 -4.77
N ASP A 26 -7.16 -16.34 -4.11
CA ASP A 26 -6.95 -15.69 -2.82
C ASP A 26 -5.66 -14.89 -2.89
N THR A 27 -5.80 -13.60 -3.10
CA THR A 27 -4.67 -12.70 -3.28
C THR A 27 -4.14 -12.16 -1.97
N ARG A 28 -4.85 -12.36 -0.86
CA ARG A 28 -4.54 -11.77 0.45
C ARG A 28 -4.43 -10.25 0.38
N VAL A 29 -5.14 -9.65 -0.54
CA VAL A 29 -5.24 -8.20 -0.69
C VAL A 29 -6.60 -7.76 -0.19
N PHE A 30 -6.62 -6.72 0.62
CA PHE A 30 -7.88 -6.14 1.04
C PHE A 30 -7.92 -4.66 0.67
N ARG A 31 -9.15 -4.14 0.58
CA ARG A 31 -9.38 -2.77 0.12
C ARG A 31 -10.17 -1.98 1.15
N PHE A 32 -9.68 -0.78 1.42
CA PHE A 32 -10.47 0.27 2.06
C PHE A 32 -10.65 1.39 1.06
N TYR A 33 -11.71 2.15 1.20
CA TYR A 33 -11.96 3.28 0.31
C TYR A 33 -12.65 4.41 1.05
N CYS A 34 -12.58 5.59 0.44
CA CYS A 34 -13.25 6.78 0.95
C CYS A 34 -13.91 7.50 -0.22
N GLU A 35 -15.18 7.85 -0.06
CA GLU A 35 -15.87 8.66 -1.07
C GLU A 35 -15.85 10.11 -0.68
N LEU A 36 -15.56 10.96 -1.65
CA LEU A 36 -15.49 12.41 -1.48
C LEU A 36 -16.75 13.04 -2.04
N LYS A 37 -16.93 14.33 -1.76
CA LYS A 37 -18.04 15.11 -2.32
C LYS A 37 -17.81 15.49 -3.77
N GLU A 38 -16.56 15.64 -4.17
CA GLU A 38 -16.16 16.06 -5.51
C GLU A 38 -15.26 15.02 -6.15
N GLU A 39 -15.09 15.09 -7.45
CA GLU A 39 -14.22 14.18 -8.16
C GLU A 39 -12.78 14.30 -7.70
N VAL A 40 -12.09 13.18 -7.67
CA VAL A 40 -10.69 13.12 -7.24
C VAL A 40 -9.81 13.80 -8.29
N ASN A 41 -8.94 14.70 -7.82
CA ASN A 41 -7.90 15.28 -8.65
C ASN A 41 -6.65 14.42 -8.52
N PRO A 42 -6.20 13.76 -9.60
CA PRO A 42 -5.07 12.83 -9.51
C PRO A 42 -3.76 13.49 -9.07
N ASP A 43 -3.51 14.73 -9.50
CA ASP A 43 -2.27 15.42 -9.14
C ASP A 43 -2.23 15.72 -7.64
N VAL A 44 -3.36 16.16 -7.09
CA VAL A 44 -3.48 16.43 -5.66
C VAL A 44 -3.36 15.12 -4.87
N LEU A 45 -3.95 14.04 -5.38
CA LEU A 45 -3.87 12.75 -4.72
C LEU A 45 -2.43 12.22 -4.69
N GLN A 46 -1.69 12.41 -5.80
CA GLN A 46 -0.29 12.01 -5.84
C GLN A 46 0.55 12.78 -4.81
N GLU A 47 0.33 14.07 -4.71
CA GLU A 47 1.03 14.90 -3.73
C GLU A 47 0.68 14.48 -2.30
N ALA A 48 -0.60 14.21 -2.05
CA ALA A 48 -1.04 13.71 -0.76
C ALA A 48 -0.39 12.35 -0.41
N LEU A 49 -0.30 11.47 -1.40
CA LEU A 49 0.36 10.18 -1.20
C LEU A 49 1.83 10.35 -0.86
N ASN A 50 2.53 11.25 -1.55
CA ASN A 50 3.92 11.54 -1.26
C ASN A 50 4.12 11.99 0.19
N GLN A 51 3.24 12.85 0.68
CA GLN A 51 3.28 13.31 2.07
C GLN A 51 2.96 12.17 3.05
N THR A 52 1.98 11.35 2.71
CA THR A 52 1.55 10.26 3.58
C THR A 52 2.67 9.23 3.75
N ILE A 53 3.41 8.94 2.70
CA ILE A 53 4.55 8.01 2.75
C ILE A 53 5.62 8.51 3.72
N GLU A 54 5.80 9.81 3.85
CA GLU A 54 6.76 10.35 4.82
C GLU A 54 6.35 10.03 6.26
N THR A 55 5.05 9.97 6.52
CA THR A 55 4.52 9.57 7.84
C THR A 55 4.61 8.06 8.05
N PHE A 56 4.47 7.28 6.98
CA PHE A 56 4.45 5.81 7.03
C PHE A 56 5.54 5.21 6.15
N PRO A 57 6.82 5.50 6.45
CA PRO A 57 7.90 5.00 5.58
C PRO A 57 8.00 3.47 5.56
N THR A 58 7.46 2.80 6.57
CA THR A 58 7.47 1.34 6.63
C THR A 58 6.58 0.69 5.57
N PHE A 59 5.75 1.46 4.88
CA PHE A 59 4.97 0.93 3.75
C PHE A 59 5.83 0.76 2.49
N LEU A 60 7.01 1.38 2.45
CA LEU A 60 7.95 1.21 1.33
C LEU A 60 8.78 -0.06 1.53
N MET A 61 8.11 -1.19 1.39
CA MET A 61 8.69 -2.51 1.56
C MET A 61 8.36 -3.40 0.37
N VAL A 62 9.27 -4.32 0.07
CA VAL A 62 9.02 -5.39 -0.90
C VAL A 62 9.14 -6.72 -0.17
N LEU A 63 8.47 -7.73 -0.70
CA LEU A 63 8.56 -9.07 -0.16
C LEU A 63 9.64 -9.84 -0.92
N ARG A 64 10.60 -10.38 -0.17
CA ARG A 64 11.71 -11.13 -0.73
C ARG A 64 11.65 -12.56 -0.23
N LYS A 65 12.10 -13.47 -1.07
CA LYS A 65 12.17 -14.89 -0.73
C LYS A 65 13.60 -15.24 -0.32
N GLY A 66 13.78 -15.74 0.93
CA GLY A 66 15.04 -16.29 1.39
C GLY A 66 15.07 -17.79 1.14
N PHE A 67 16.05 -18.49 1.74
CA PHE A 67 16.18 -19.94 1.58
C PHE A 67 15.02 -20.70 2.20
N PHE A 68 14.60 -20.28 3.40
CA PHE A 68 13.60 -21.01 4.19
C PHE A 68 12.39 -20.17 4.56
N TRP A 69 12.41 -18.86 4.31
CA TRP A 69 11.34 -17.96 4.71
C TRP A 69 11.26 -16.76 3.77
N HIS A 70 10.12 -16.08 3.83
CA HIS A 70 9.97 -14.78 3.22
C HIS A 70 10.30 -13.69 4.24
N TYR A 71 10.67 -12.52 3.75
CA TYR A 71 10.94 -11.36 4.62
C TYR A 71 10.62 -10.07 3.88
N LEU A 72 10.34 -9.03 4.69
CA LEU A 72 10.09 -7.69 4.17
C LEU A 72 11.40 -6.92 4.14
N GLU A 73 11.66 -6.26 3.03
CA GLU A 73 12.88 -5.48 2.82
C GLU A 73 12.53 -4.06 2.44
N PRO A 74 13.14 -3.05 3.08
CA PRO A 74 12.95 -1.66 2.67
C PRO A 74 13.36 -1.46 1.22
N CYS A 75 12.63 -0.60 0.52
CA CYS A 75 12.94 -0.28 -0.87
C CYS A 75 12.80 1.21 -1.12
N ASN A 76 13.25 1.65 -2.28
CA ASN A 76 13.13 3.04 -2.72
C ASN A 76 12.14 3.20 -3.87
N LEU A 77 11.29 2.23 -4.10
CA LEU A 77 10.22 2.36 -5.07
C LEU A 77 9.25 3.44 -4.62
N ARG A 78 8.73 4.20 -5.58
CA ARG A 78 7.79 5.28 -5.27
C ARG A 78 6.39 4.89 -5.74
N PRO A 79 5.38 5.02 -4.87
CA PRO A 79 4.02 4.72 -5.28
C PRO A 79 3.48 5.80 -6.21
N ILE A 80 2.79 5.37 -7.26
CA ILE A 80 2.18 6.25 -8.25
C ILE A 80 0.69 5.99 -8.24
N VAL A 81 -0.12 7.04 -8.04
CA VAL A 81 -1.57 6.89 -8.10
C VAL A 81 -2.02 6.62 -9.52
N LYS A 82 -3.04 5.80 -9.66
CA LYS A 82 -3.60 5.42 -10.96
C LYS A 82 -5.11 5.45 -10.89
N GLU A 83 -5.73 5.71 -12.04
CA GLU A 83 -7.16 5.46 -12.17
C GLU A 83 -7.40 3.95 -12.04
N GLU A 84 -8.51 3.57 -11.43
CA GLU A 84 -8.83 2.17 -11.22
C GLU A 84 -8.81 1.43 -12.56
N TYR A 85 -8.02 0.36 -12.66
CA TYR A 85 -7.74 -0.30 -13.92
C TYR A 85 -7.88 -1.82 -13.85
N LYS A 86 -8.14 -2.37 -12.69
CA LYS A 86 -8.26 -3.81 -12.48
C LYS A 86 -9.32 -4.09 -11.43
N GLU A 87 -9.73 -5.33 -11.33
CA GLU A 87 -10.72 -5.74 -10.35
C GLU A 87 -10.22 -5.50 -8.92
N PRO A 88 -11.14 -5.14 -8.00
CA PRO A 88 -10.76 -4.95 -6.60
C PRO A 88 -10.08 -6.19 -6.02
N CYS A 89 -9.11 -5.93 -5.16
CA CYS A 89 -8.36 -6.97 -4.45
C CYS A 89 -7.60 -7.92 -5.38
N SER A 90 -7.20 -7.44 -6.54
CA SER A 90 -6.32 -8.19 -7.44
C SER A 90 -4.93 -8.30 -6.82
N ARG A 91 -4.17 -9.27 -7.32
CA ARG A 91 -2.86 -9.56 -6.77
C ARG A 91 -1.91 -8.36 -6.84
N LEU A 92 -1.27 -8.04 -5.71
CA LEU A 92 -0.23 -7.03 -5.61
C LEU A 92 1.16 -7.65 -5.58
N TYR A 93 1.30 -8.77 -4.88
CA TYR A 93 2.58 -9.48 -4.83
C TYR A 93 2.74 -10.37 -6.05
N ILE A 94 3.81 -10.13 -6.81
CA ILE A 94 4.16 -10.95 -7.96
C ILE A 94 5.49 -11.62 -7.64
N ARG A 95 5.50 -12.95 -7.71
CA ARG A 95 6.67 -13.76 -7.41
C ARG A 95 7.84 -13.35 -8.30
N ASP A 96 9.01 -13.23 -7.69
CA ASP A 96 10.26 -12.86 -8.36
C ASP A 96 10.28 -11.46 -8.95
N LYS A 97 9.34 -10.60 -8.54
CA LYS A 97 9.34 -9.20 -8.94
C LYS A 97 9.37 -8.28 -7.73
N LYS A 98 10.08 -7.18 -7.87
CA LYS A 98 10.12 -6.12 -6.88
C LYS A 98 8.92 -5.22 -7.08
N THR A 99 7.90 -5.36 -6.27
CA THR A 99 6.69 -4.53 -6.33
C THR A 99 6.31 -4.06 -4.94
N LEU A 100 5.74 -2.87 -4.86
CA LEU A 100 5.15 -2.41 -3.62
C LEU A 100 3.96 -3.30 -3.26
N LEU A 101 3.69 -3.40 -1.96
CA LEU A 101 2.66 -4.28 -1.44
C LEU A 101 1.37 -3.52 -1.12
N PHE A 102 1.24 -2.33 -1.65
CA PHE A 102 0.02 -1.54 -1.55
C PHE A 102 -0.14 -0.71 -2.82
N GLU A 103 -1.36 -0.24 -3.04
CA GLU A 103 -1.68 0.57 -4.21
C GLU A 103 -2.76 1.57 -3.86
N VAL A 104 -2.62 2.79 -4.36
CA VAL A 104 -3.64 3.82 -4.27
C VAL A 104 -4.18 4.08 -5.66
N THR A 105 -5.47 3.90 -5.82
CA THR A 105 -6.17 4.19 -7.08
C THR A 105 -7.33 5.12 -6.79
N TYR A 106 -7.95 5.64 -7.85
CA TYR A 106 -9.13 6.46 -7.72
C TYR A 106 -10.11 6.13 -8.84
N TYR A 107 -11.37 6.39 -8.57
CA TYR A 107 -12.42 6.30 -9.57
C TYR A 107 -13.50 7.31 -9.24
N LYS A 108 -13.68 8.31 -10.12
CA LYS A 108 -14.64 9.42 -9.91
C LYS A 108 -14.39 10.10 -8.56
N LYS A 109 -15.27 9.89 -7.59
CA LYS A 109 -15.20 10.54 -6.28
C LYS A 109 -14.58 9.67 -5.20
N ARG A 110 -14.07 8.50 -5.57
CA ARG A 110 -13.60 7.50 -4.61
C ARG A 110 -12.08 7.35 -4.64
N ILE A 111 -11.48 7.38 -3.47
CA ILE A 111 -10.06 7.04 -3.29
C ILE A 111 -10.02 5.63 -2.74
N ASN A 112 -9.29 4.74 -3.41
CA ASN A 112 -9.14 3.35 -3.02
C ASN A 112 -7.74 3.11 -2.48
N PHE A 113 -7.65 2.32 -1.42
CA PHE A 113 -6.38 1.87 -0.88
C PHE A 113 -6.43 0.35 -0.78
N GLU A 114 -5.54 -0.32 -1.50
CA GLU A 114 -5.40 -1.77 -1.46
C GLU A 114 -4.05 -2.14 -0.89
N VAL A 115 -4.02 -3.16 -0.04
CA VAL A 115 -2.79 -3.56 0.61
C VAL A 115 -2.74 -5.07 0.77
N PHE A 116 -1.54 -5.61 0.53
CA PHE A 116 -1.25 -7.02 0.79
C PHE A 116 -1.17 -7.23 2.31
N HIS A 117 -1.94 -8.18 2.82
CA HIS A 117 -2.13 -8.36 4.27
C HIS A 117 -0.83 -8.58 5.04
N VAL A 118 0.21 -9.05 4.37
CA VAL A 118 1.52 -9.24 5.00
C VAL A 118 2.15 -7.91 5.41
N LEU A 119 1.84 -6.82 4.68
CA LEU A 119 2.44 -5.51 4.97
C LEU A 119 1.87 -4.88 6.23
N THR A 120 0.56 -4.96 6.41
CA THR A 120 -0.12 -4.35 7.54
C THR A 120 -1.46 -5.02 7.79
N ASP A 121 -2.02 -4.80 8.97
CA ASP A 121 -3.37 -5.24 9.34
C ASP A 121 -4.40 -4.15 9.03
N GLY A 122 -5.66 -4.42 9.40
CA GLY A 122 -6.75 -3.48 9.17
C GLY A 122 -6.58 -2.15 9.90
N THR A 123 -5.99 -2.17 11.09
CA THR A 123 -5.74 -0.94 11.86
C THR A 123 -4.72 -0.06 11.15
N GLY A 124 -3.60 -0.65 10.74
CA GLY A 124 -2.57 0.08 10.02
C GLY A 124 -3.06 0.63 8.68
N ALA A 125 -3.86 -0.16 7.96
CA ALA A 125 -4.45 0.28 6.70
C ALA A 125 -5.42 1.45 6.90
N THR A 126 -6.23 1.39 7.95
CA THR A 126 -7.16 2.47 8.27
C THR A 126 -6.41 3.76 8.60
N GLU A 127 -5.37 3.67 9.39
CA GLU A 127 -4.56 4.84 9.74
C GLU A 127 -3.89 5.45 8.51
N PHE A 128 -3.39 4.62 7.61
CA PHE A 128 -2.80 5.10 6.37
C PHE A 128 -3.84 5.85 5.52
N LEU A 129 -5.00 5.25 5.32
CA LEU A 129 -6.05 5.87 4.51
C LEU A 129 -6.54 7.18 5.12
N LYS A 130 -6.70 7.23 6.44
CA LYS A 130 -7.10 8.45 7.12
C LYS A 130 -6.09 9.57 6.89
N GLU A 131 -4.82 9.28 7.00
CA GLU A 131 -3.77 10.27 6.78
C GLU A 131 -3.75 10.72 5.32
N LEU A 132 -3.91 9.78 4.40
CA LEU A 132 -3.97 10.09 2.98
C LEU A 132 -5.13 11.04 2.65
N VAL A 133 -6.31 10.73 3.13
CA VAL A 133 -7.50 11.56 2.87
C VAL A 133 -7.36 12.93 3.53
N LYS A 134 -6.84 12.97 4.74
CA LYS A 134 -6.57 14.23 5.43
C LYS A 134 -5.63 15.12 4.62
N ASN A 135 -4.53 14.56 4.15
CA ASN A 135 -3.58 15.31 3.33
C ASN A 135 -4.19 15.73 2.01
N TYR A 136 -4.99 14.87 1.40
CA TYR A 136 -5.67 15.19 0.16
C TYR A 136 -6.62 16.38 0.34
N LEU A 137 -7.45 16.35 1.37
CA LEU A 137 -8.42 17.41 1.61
C LEU A 137 -7.71 18.74 1.91
N TYR A 138 -6.65 18.71 2.69
CA TYR A 138 -5.87 19.89 2.99
C TYR A 138 -5.27 20.50 1.72
N LEU A 139 -4.64 19.68 0.90
CA LEU A 139 -4.04 20.14 -0.36
C LEU A 139 -5.10 20.65 -1.34
N SER A 140 -6.27 20.02 -1.36
CA SER A 140 -7.38 20.48 -2.21
C SER A 140 -7.82 21.91 -1.87
N LEU A 141 -7.83 22.24 -0.59
CA LEU A 141 -8.18 23.60 -0.15
C LEU A 141 -7.15 24.63 -0.61
N ILE A 142 -5.88 24.25 -0.62
CA ILE A 142 -4.80 25.12 -1.03
C ILE A 142 -4.83 25.38 -2.54
N HIS A 143 -5.23 24.36 -3.31
CA HIS A 143 -5.20 24.42 -4.77
C HIS A 143 -6.48 24.99 -5.41
N ILE A 144 -7.40 25.49 -4.61
CA ILE A 144 -8.60 26.15 -5.14
C ILE A 144 -8.27 27.55 -5.67
#